data_ada93b4720e85307e6ec912efb7b678e
#
_entry.id   ada93b4720e85307e6ec912efb7b678e
#
_cell.length_a   1.000
_cell.length_b   1.000
_cell.length_c   1.000
_cell.angle_alpha   90.00
_cell.angle_beta   90.00
_cell.angle_gamma   90.00
#
_symmetry.space_group_name_H-M   'P 1'
#
loop_
_entity.id
_entity.type
_entity.pdbx_description
1 polymer ?
#
loop_
_entity_poly.entity_id
_entity_poly.type
_entity_poly.pdbx_seq_one_letter_code
_entity_poly.pdbx_strand_id
1 'polypeptide(L)'
;FNTELEEVYFAGGEPLMMEEHYSFLDSLLAKNQTNLHLRYNTNLSALTLKGKRALDYWKKFNKITLAVSIDAIGKKAEYIRSGLKWNKLLENIELIKKQCPHIKIQIAPTVSNLSILSLCDLHQFFVENSLIKINDIYLNVLDRPNYYNCKNSPKSVKEKSKQNLIAHIDWLNENNASQVVIKEFEAVIDYMMTTANATDLKAFVKQTEKLDTIRNEDFNSIFQEFVHLSKT
;
A
#
# COMPACT_ATOMS: atom_id res chain seq x y z
N PHE A 1 -3.10 -21.52 -24.28
CA PHE A 1 -3.25 -20.09 -23.99
C PHE A 1 -3.64 -19.43 -25.30
N ASN A 2 -4.68 -18.59 -25.24
CA ASN A 2 -5.17 -17.86 -26.39
C ASN A 2 -4.11 -16.85 -26.84
N THR A 3 -3.94 -16.68 -28.15
CA THR A 3 -3.02 -15.69 -28.73
C THR A 3 -3.43 -14.24 -28.44
N GLU A 4 -4.59 -14.04 -27.82
CA GLU A 4 -5.20 -12.75 -27.46
C GLU A 4 -4.93 -12.29 -26.01
N LEU A 5 -4.14 -13.05 -25.22
CA LEU A 5 -3.82 -12.64 -23.85
C LEU A 5 -2.86 -11.45 -23.87
N GLU A 6 -3.29 -10.29 -23.36
CA GLU A 6 -2.51 -9.06 -23.32
C GLU A 6 -1.95 -8.74 -21.93
N GLU A 7 -2.67 -9.14 -20.89
CA GLU A 7 -2.34 -8.80 -19.50
C GLU A 7 -2.53 -10.00 -18.57
N VAL A 8 -1.67 -10.10 -17.57
CA VAL A 8 -1.81 -11.03 -16.44
C VAL A 8 -1.72 -10.25 -15.14
N TYR A 9 -2.72 -10.41 -14.29
CA TYR A 9 -2.77 -9.76 -12.99
C TYR A 9 -2.59 -10.78 -11.86
N PHE A 10 -1.52 -10.62 -11.10
CA PHE A 10 -1.21 -11.41 -9.92
C PHE A 10 -1.71 -10.69 -8.68
N ALA A 11 -2.78 -11.20 -8.09
CA ALA A 11 -3.41 -10.68 -6.88
C ALA A 11 -3.76 -11.82 -5.91
N GLY A 12 -3.99 -11.45 -4.64
CA GLY A 12 -4.31 -12.39 -3.57
C GLY A 12 -3.07 -13.00 -2.94
N GLY A 13 -3.07 -13.20 -1.61
CA GLY A 13 -1.91 -13.63 -0.86
C GLY A 13 -0.68 -12.75 -1.11
N GLU A 14 0.49 -13.37 -1.27
CA GLU A 14 1.71 -12.73 -1.76
C GLU A 14 2.23 -13.51 -2.98
N PRO A 15 2.03 -13.00 -4.21
CA PRO A 15 2.39 -13.73 -5.42
C PRO A 15 3.84 -14.17 -5.48
N LEU A 16 4.76 -13.36 -4.95
CA LEU A 16 6.20 -13.65 -4.97
C LEU A 16 6.61 -14.79 -4.02
N MET A 17 5.68 -15.22 -3.15
CA MET A 17 5.85 -16.32 -2.21
C MET A 17 5.10 -17.59 -2.66
N MET A 18 4.60 -17.64 -3.90
CA MET A 18 3.84 -18.77 -4.45
C MET A 18 4.64 -19.47 -5.55
N GLU A 19 4.77 -20.80 -5.45
CA GLU A 19 5.49 -21.59 -6.49
C GLU A 19 4.75 -21.58 -7.82
N GLU A 20 3.42 -21.55 -7.78
CA GLU A 20 2.54 -21.47 -8.96
C GLU A 20 2.81 -20.23 -9.78
N HIS A 21 3.13 -19.10 -9.14
CA HIS A 21 3.53 -17.87 -9.82
C HIS A 21 4.76 -18.11 -10.71
N TYR A 22 5.81 -18.70 -10.16
CA TYR A 22 7.04 -18.97 -10.94
C TYR A 22 6.83 -20.02 -12.01
N SER A 23 6.05 -21.06 -11.71
CA SER A 23 5.71 -22.11 -12.70
C SER A 23 4.91 -21.53 -13.88
N PHE A 24 4.02 -20.56 -13.59
CA PHE A 24 3.28 -19.86 -14.63
C PHE A 24 4.20 -18.96 -15.47
N LEU A 25 5.13 -18.22 -14.87
CA LEU A 25 6.13 -17.44 -15.60
C LEU A 25 7.03 -18.34 -16.47
N ASP A 26 7.45 -19.51 -15.96
CA ASP A 26 8.18 -20.51 -16.76
C ASP A 26 7.38 -20.92 -18.01
N SER A 27 6.08 -21.13 -17.88
CA SER A 27 5.21 -21.49 -19.00
C SER A 27 5.05 -20.37 -20.04
N LEU A 28 5.02 -19.10 -19.60
CA LEU A 28 4.99 -17.95 -20.50
C LEU A 28 6.29 -17.81 -21.27
N LEU A 29 7.43 -17.98 -20.59
CA LEU A 29 8.76 -17.93 -21.21
C LEU A 29 8.95 -19.04 -22.24
N ALA A 30 8.52 -20.27 -21.92
CA ALA A 30 8.59 -21.41 -22.86
C ALA A 30 7.78 -21.16 -24.15
N LYS A 31 6.75 -20.29 -24.08
CA LYS A 31 5.91 -19.90 -25.23
C LYS A 31 6.33 -18.57 -25.86
N ASN A 32 7.47 -17.98 -25.46
CA ASN A 32 7.93 -16.66 -25.89
C ASN A 32 6.91 -15.52 -25.68
N GLN A 33 6.03 -15.65 -24.67
CA GLN A 33 5.00 -14.64 -24.36
C GLN A 33 5.55 -13.55 -23.44
N THR A 34 6.60 -12.87 -23.82
CA THR A 34 7.29 -11.84 -23.03
C THR A 34 6.74 -10.43 -23.22
N ASN A 35 5.83 -10.23 -24.17
CA ASN A 35 5.18 -8.93 -24.44
C ASN A 35 3.95 -8.68 -23.59
N LEU A 36 3.51 -9.66 -22.80
CA LEU A 36 2.40 -9.52 -21.87
C LEU A 36 2.70 -8.46 -20.81
N HIS A 37 1.68 -7.69 -20.47
CA HIS A 37 1.75 -6.80 -19.31
C HIS A 37 1.53 -7.62 -18.03
N LEU A 38 2.58 -7.75 -17.22
CA LEU A 38 2.47 -8.37 -15.89
C LEU A 38 2.14 -7.30 -14.84
N ARG A 39 1.04 -7.46 -14.13
CA ARG A 39 0.65 -6.59 -13.02
C ARG A 39 0.63 -7.37 -11.72
N TYR A 40 1.11 -6.74 -10.67
CA TYR A 40 1.23 -7.33 -9.34
C TYR A 40 0.64 -6.44 -8.27
N ASN A 41 -0.12 -7.04 -7.35
CA ASN A 41 -0.26 -6.51 -5.99
C ASN A 41 0.66 -7.32 -5.09
N THR A 42 1.63 -6.66 -4.45
CA THR A 42 2.65 -7.33 -3.64
C THR A 42 3.06 -6.47 -2.47
N ASN A 43 3.40 -7.09 -1.35
CA ASN A 43 4.01 -6.40 -0.21
C ASN A 43 5.53 -6.27 -0.35
N LEU A 44 6.12 -6.83 -1.40
CA LEU A 44 7.56 -6.86 -1.68
C LEU A 44 8.42 -7.35 -0.50
N SER A 45 7.88 -8.18 0.38
CA SER A 45 8.61 -8.71 1.53
C SER A 45 9.77 -9.61 1.14
N ALA A 46 9.64 -10.34 0.01
CA ALA A 46 10.66 -11.22 -0.53
C ALA A 46 10.70 -11.14 -2.06
N LEU A 47 11.91 -11.22 -2.62
CA LEU A 47 12.15 -11.28 -4.07
C LEU A 47 12.69 -12.65 -4.52
N THR A 48 12.77 -13.60 -3.58
CA THR A 48 13.31 -14.94 -3.85
C THR A 48 12.49 -15.99 -3.11
N LEU A 49 12.11 -17.04 -3.81
CA LEU A 49 11.43 -18.21 -3.28
C LEU A 49 12.12 -19.48 -3.77
N LYS A 50 12.60 -20.35 -2.86
CA LYS A 50 13.22 -21.65 -3.17
C LYS A 50 14.27 -21.56 -4.31
N GLY A 51 15.12 -20.52 -4.26
CA GLY A 51 16.17 -20.28 -5.26
C GLY A 51 15.73 -19.56 -6.53
N LYS A 52 14.43 -19.40 -6.78
CA LYS A 52 13.91 -18.62 -7.92
C LYS A 52 13.83 -17.14 -7.53
N ARG A 53 14.51 -16.27 -8.28
CA ARG A 53 14.50 -14.82 -8.05
C ARG A 53 13.54 -14.14 -9.02
N ALA A 54 12.59 -13.36 -8.49
CA ALA A 54 11.61 -12.62 -9.30
C ALA A 54 12.28 -11.70 -10.34
N LEU A 55 13.38 -11.04 -9.97
CA LEU A 55 14.14 -10.15 -10.85
C LEU A 55 14.67 -10.85 -12.10
N ASP A 56 15.06 -12.14 -12.00
CA ASP A 56 15.61 -12.89 -13.14
C ASP A 56 14.51 -13.24 -14.15
N TYR A 57 13.28 -13.37 -13.68
CA TYR A 57 12.11 -13.49 -14.55
C TYR A 57 11.73 -12.12 -15.14
N TRP A 58 11.60 -11.09 -14.30
CA TRP A 58 11.14 -9.77 -14.71
C TRP A 58 12.01 -9.11 -15.77
N LYS A 59 13.32 -9.37 -15.79
CA LYS A 59 14.23 -8.93 -16.86
C LYS A 59 13.86 -9.44 -18.26
N LYS A 60 13.04 -10.50 -18.33
CA LYS A 60 12.64 -11.14 -19.59
C LYS A 60 11.31 -10.63 -20.14
N PHE A 61 10.56 -9.84 -19.35
CA PHE A 61 9.27 -9.30 -19.75
C PHE A 61 9.38 -7.79 -20.02
N ASN A 62 8.69 -7.31 -21.06
CA ASN A 62 8.82 -5.94 -21.53
C ASN A 62 8.03 -4.94 -20.71
N LYS A 63 6.91 -5.36 -20.08
CA LYS A 63 6.00 -4.45 -19.37
C LYS A 63 5.56 -5.05 -18.04
N ILE A 64 5.94 -4.38 -16.95
CA ILE A 64 5.60 -4.82 -15.60
C ILE A 64 5.16 -3.61 -14.78
N THR A 65 4.09 -3.79 -14.00
CA THR A 65 3.63 -2.82 -13.01
C THR A 65 3.53 -3.51 -11.65
N LEU A 66 4.22 -2.96 -10.66
CA LEU A 66 4.14 -3.42 -9.26
C LEU A 66 3.34 -2.39 -8.46
N ALA A 67 2.16 -2.78 -7.99
CA ALA A 67 1.40 -2.04 -6.99
C ALA A 67 1.84 -2.53 -5.60
N VAL A 68 2.70 -1.72 -4.96
CA VAL A 68 3.26 -2.03 -3.66
C VAL A 68 2.23 -1.74 -2.57
N SER A 69 1.84 -2.79 -1.87
CA SER A 69 0.87 -2.71 -0.78
C SER A 69 1.55 -2.18 0.49
N ILE A 70 1.49 -0.87 0.69
CA ILE A 70 2.08 -0.16 1.84
C ILE A 70 1.15 0.97 2.29
N ASP A 71 0.94 1.12 3.61
CA ASP A 71 -0.11 1.99 4.16
C ASP A 71 0.41 3.15 5.02
N ALA A 72 1.68 3.09 5.44
CA ALA A 72 2.33 4.10 6.27
C ALA A 72 3.86 3.99 6.16
N ILE A 73 4.60 4.80 6.95
CA ILE A 73 6.06 4.82 7.01
C ILE A 73 6.56 4.10 8.26
N GLY A 74 7.70 3.41 8.16
CA GLY A 74 8.46 2.88 9.30
C GLY A 74 7.66 1.92 10.17
N LYS A 75 7.70 2.14 11.49
CA LYS A 75 7.02 1.29 12.48
C LYS A 75 5.51 1.22 12.30
N LYS A 76 4.86 2.30 11.85
CA LYS A 76 3.42 2.28 11.54
C LYS A 76 3.12 1.30 10.41
N ALA A 77 3.93 1.28 9.36
CA ALA A 77 3.79 0.32 8.27
C ALA A 77 3.97 -1.13 8.75
N GLU A 78 4.97 -1.37 9.60
CA GLU A 78 5.25 -2.70 10.16
C GLU A 78 4.12 -3.19 11.07
N TYR A 79 3.51 -2.29 11.86
CA TYR A 79 2.34 -2.61 12.69
C TYR A 79 1.10 -2.93 11.85
N ILE A 80 0.77 -2.07 10.86
CA ILE A 80 -0.41 -2.27 10.00
C ILE A 80 -0.28 -3.58 9.22
N ARG A 81 0.92 -3.87 8.70
CA ARG A 81 1.21 -5.08 7.92
C ARG A 81 2.17 -5.99 8.67
N SER A 82 1.60 -6.87 9.50
CA SER A 82 2.39 -7.85 10.27
C SER A 82 3.34 -8.62 9.36
N GLY A 83 4.61 -8.70 9.77
CA GLY A 83 5.69 -9.35 9.02
C GLY A 83 6.40 -8.44 8.02
N LEU A 84 5.88 -7.25 7.71
CA LEU A 84 6.61 -6.26 6.93
C LEU A 84 7.86 -5.82 7.70
N LYS A 85 8.98 -5.65 6.98
CA LYS A 85 10.20 -5.01 7.46
C LYS A 85 10.48 -3.80 6.58
N TRP A 86 10.29 -2.60 7.15
CA TRP A 86 10.37 -1.33 6.41
C TRP A 86 11.67 -1.18 5.61
N ASN A 87 12.80 -1.38 6.26
CA ASN A 87 14.10 -1.24 5.58
C ASN A 87 14.25 -2.27 4.46
N LYS A 88 13.75 -3.51 4.66
CA LYS A 88 13.81 -4.55 3.63
C LYS A 88 12.94 -4.23 2.42
N LEU A 89 11.79 -3.61 2.62
CA LEU A 89 10.95 -3.10 1.55
C LEU A 89 11.71 -2.06 0.70
N LEU A 90 12.34 -1.07 1.34
CA LEU A 90 13.10 -0.04 0.65
C LEU A 90 14.29 -0.63 -0.13
N GLU A 91 15.06 -1.53 0.48
CA GLU A 91 16.15 -2.26 -0.19
C GLU A 91 15.64 -3.01 -1.43
N ASN A 92 14.49 -3.68 -1.32
CA ASN A 92 13.90 -4.42 -2.44
C ASN A 92 13.46 -3.48 -3.56
N ILE A 93 12.87 -2.32 -3.26
CA ILE A 93 12.50 -1.30 -4.25
C ILE A 93 13.76 -0.77 -4.97
N GLU A 94 14.80 -0.40 -4.24
CA GLU A 94 16.06 0.07 -4.82
C GLU A 94 16.71 -1.00 -5.71
N LEU A 95 16.68 -2.26 -5.28
CA LEU A 95 17.21 -3.37 -6.06
C LEU A 95 16.44 -3.55 -7.38
N ILE A 96 15.11 -3.43 -7.34
CA ILE A 96 14.25 -3.49 -8.54
C ILE A 96 14.59 -2.35 -9.48
N LYS A 97 14.65 -1.11 -8.98
CA LYS A 97 14.99 0.07 -9.78
C LYS A 97 16.37 -0.07 -10.46
N LYS A 98 17.33 -0.60 -9.73
CA LYS A 98 18.69 -0.81 -10.25
C LYS A 98 18.77 -1.92 -11.30
N GLN A 99 18.09 -3.06 -11.08
CA GLN A 99 18.22 -4.24 -11.93
C GLN A 99 17.16 -4.37 -13.02
N CYS A 100 16.01 -3.72 -12.83
CA CYS A 100 14.85 -3.79 -13.73
C CYS A 100 14.22 -2.38 -13.90
N PRO A 101 14.96 -1.38 -14.45
CA PRO A 101 14.54 0.01 -14.52
C PRO A 101 13.30 0.24 -15.41
N HIS A 102 12.89 -0.74 -16.21
CA HIS A 102 11.68 -0.72 -17.04
C HIS A 102 10.40 -1.00 -16.24
N ILE A 103 10.52 -1.48 -14.99
CA ILE A 103 9.37 -1.78 -14.15
C ILE A 103 8.75 -0.48 -13.64
N LYS A 104 7.44 -0.34 -13.84
CA LYS A 104 6.67 0.71 -13.18
C LYS A 104 6.37 0.28 -11.74
N ILE A 105 6.83 1.06 -10.76
CA ILE A 105 6.47 0.90 -9.35
C ILE A 105 5.44 1.95 -9.00
N GLN A 106 4.34 1.56 -8.36
CA GLN A 106 3.34 2.43 -7.76
C GLN A 106 3.03 1.95 -6.35
N ILE A 107 2.62 2.85 -5.47
CA ILE A 107 2.11 2.47 -4.15
C ILE A 107 0.58 2.35 -4.18
N ALA A 108 0.06 1.37 -3.44
CA ALA A 108 -1.37 1.10 -3.34
C ALA A 108 -1.80 1.03 -1.86
N PRO A 109 -1.80 2.17 -1.14
CA PRO A 109 -2.19 2.21 0.26
C PRO A 109 -3.67 1.89 0.45
N THR A 110 -3.96 1.12 1.49
CA THR A 110 -5.31 0.96 2.00
C THR A 110 -5.61 2.07 2.98
N VAL A 111 -6.52 2.98 2.59
CA VAL A 111 -6.93 4.11 3.41
C VAL A 111 -7.88 3.63 4.50
N SER A 112 -7.39 3.61 5.73
CA SER A 112 -8.10 3.19 6.94
C SER A 112 -7.92 4.20 8.06
N ASN A 113 -8.55 4.00 9.20
CA ASN A 113 -8.29 4.83 10.37
C ASN A 113 -6.83 4.71 10.90
N LEU A 114 -6.14 3.61 10.61
CA LEU A 114 -4.73 3.42 10.97
C LEU A 114 -3.76 4.16 10.03
N SER A 115 -4.14 4.36 8.77
CA SER A 115 -3.26 4.91 7.74
C SER A 115 -3.56 6.36 7.37
N ILE A 116 -4.78 6.86 7.65
CA ILE A 116 -5.26 8.16 7.15
C ILE A 116 -4.36 9.35 7.56
N LEU A 117 -3.82 9.36 8.78
CA LEU A 117 -2.91 10.40 9.23
C LEU A 117 -1.51 10.34 8.60
N SER A 118 -1.11 9.17 8.12
CA SER A 118 0.22 8.92 7.53
C SER A 118 0.19 8.91 5.99
N LEU A 119 -0.99 9.03 5.38
CA LEU A 119 -1.17 8.87 3.93
C LEU A 119 -0.38 9.90 3.12
N CYS A 120 -0.45 11.17 3.54
CA CYS A 120 0.27 12.26 2.88
C CYS A 120 1.78 12.10 3.01
N ASP A 121 2.26 11.83 4.22
CA ASP A 121 3.67 11.61 4.52
C ASP A 121 4.23 10.42 3.71
N LEU A 122 3.45 9.34 3.60
CA LEU A 122 3.82 8.17 2.81
C LEU A 122 4.03 8.54 1.34
N HIS A 123 3.06 9.26 0.74
CA HIS A 123 3.17 9.67 -0.67
C HIS A 123 4.35 10.60 -0.90
N GLN A 124 4.50 11.65 -0.09
CA GLN A 124 5.62 12.58 -0.17
C GLN A 124 6.95 11.86 -0.01
N PHE A 125 7.09 10.99 1.01
CA PHE A 125 8.31 10.22 1.23
C PHE A 125 8.73 9.43 -0.03
N PHE A 126 7.80 8.73 -0.66
CA PHE A 126 8.11 7.92 -1.84
C PHE A 126 8.47 8.78 -3.05
N VAL A 127 7.84 9.93 -3.22
CA VAL A 127 8.14 10.87 -4.33
C VAL A 127 9.48 11.58 -4.10
N GLU A 128 9.69 12.17 -2.93
CA GLU A 128 10.90 12.93 -2.59
C GLU A 128 12.17 12.07 -2.60
N ASN A 129 12.05 10.79 -2.20
CA ASN A 129 13.16 9.83 -2.32
C ASN A 129 13.23 9.19 -3.72
N SER A 130 12.48 9.70 -4.68
CA SER A 130 12.47 9.22 -6.07
C SER A 130 12.14 7.73 -6.19
N LEU A 131 11.41 7.14 -5.24
CA LEU A 131 11.01 5.73 -5.28
C LEU A 131 9.87 5.49 -6.27
N ILE A 132 8.99 6.50 -6.43
CA ILE A 132 7.90 6.53 -7.42
C ILE A 132 7.83 7.93 -8.05
N LYS A 133 7.04 8.07 -9.14
CA LYS A 133 6.62 9.37 -9.65
C LYS A 133 5.38 9.85 -8.89
N ILE A 134 5.13 11.16 -8.89
CA ILE A 134 4.00 11.77 -8.16
C ILE A 134 2.63 11.20 -8.53
N ASN A 135 2.47 10.67 -9.72
CA ASN A 135 1.21 10.07 -10.19
C ASN A 135 1.17 8.54 -10.02
N ASP A 136 2.18 7.93 -9.41
CA ASP A 136 2.25 6.47 -9.23
C ASP A 136 1.72 6.04 -7.88
N ILE A 137 0.53 6.50 -7.54
CA ILE A 137 -0.24 6.12 -6.36
C ILE A 137 -1.66 5.73 -6.76
N TYR A 138 -2.26 4.78 -6.03
CA TYR A 138 -3.65 4.37 -6.18
C TYR A 138 -4.27 4.13 -4.80
N LEU A 139 -5.29 4.90 -4.44
CA LEU A 139 -5.90 4.87 -3.11
C LEU A 139 -7.03 3.84 -3.02
N ASN A 140 -6.89 2.86 -2.12
CA ASN A 140 -7.94 1.91 -1.79
C ASN A 140 -8.62 2.30 -0.48
N VAL A 141 -9.82 2.85 -0.53
CA VAL A 141 -10.55 3.18 0.68
C VAL A 141 -11.15 1.91 1.29
N LEU A 142 -10.79 1.60 2.55
CA LEU A 142 -11.28 0.44 3.26
C LEU A 142 -12.73 0.65 3.70
N ASP A 143 -13.64 -0.15 3.15
CA ASP A 143 -15.05 -0.16 3.57
C ASP A 143 -15.28 -1.14 4.74
N ARG A 144 -14.70 -2.31 4.69
CA ARG A 144 -14.85 -3.35 5.72
C ARG A 144 -13.52 -3.94 6.16
N PRO A 145 -13.37 -4.30 7.45
CA PRO A 145 -14.39 -4.20 8.53
C PRO A 145 -14.60 -2.75 8.99
N ASN A 146 -15.83 -2.42 9.39
CA ASN A 146 -16.24 -1.06 9.73
C ASN A 146 -15.34 -0.39 10.79
N TYR A 147 -14.86 -1.13 11.78
CA TYR A 147 -14.01 -0.60 12.83
C TYR A 147 -12.63 -0.12 12.34
N TYR A 148 -12.19 -0.48 11.14
CA TYR A 148 -10.99 0.08 10.49
C TYR A 148 -11.31 1.14 9.44
N ASN A 149 -12.59 1.40 9.15
CA ASN A 149 -12.98 2.40 8.17
C ASN A 149 -12.66 3.81 8.67
N CYS A 150 -11.98 4.63 7.84
CA CYS A 150 -11.54 5.98 8.21
C CYS A 150 -12.70 6.94 8.56
N LYS A 151 -13.92 6.72 8.06
CA LYS A 151 -15.11 7.50 8.44
C LYS A 151 -15.49 7.34 9.92
N ASN A 152 -15.04 6.25 10.55
CA ASN A 152 -15.28 5.94 11.97
C ASN A 152 -14.11 6.39 12.87
N SER A 153 -13.13 7.10 12.34
CA SER A 153 -12.06 7.72 13.13
C SER A 153 -12.60 8.75 14.13
N PRO A 154 -11.90 8.96 15.25
CA PRO A 154 -12.23 10.04 16.20
C PRO A 154 -12.30 11.39 15.50
N LYS A 155 -13.15 12.29 16.02
CA LYS A 155 -13.32 13.63 15.44
C LYS A 155 -11.99 14.39 15.29
N SER A 156 -11.13 14.36 16.31
CA SER A 156 -9.80 14.98 16.29
C SER A 156 -8.90 14.41 15.19
N VAL A 157 -8.94 13.09 14.98
CA VAL A 157 -8.20 12.41 13.90
C VAL A 157 -8.74 12.84 12.54
N LYS A 158 -10.07 12.88 12.36
CA LYS A 158 -10.69 13.33 11.08
C LYS A 158 -10.33 14.78 10.77
N GLU A 159 -10.41 15.68 11.74
CA GLU A 159 -10.06 17.09 11.55
C GLU A 159 -8.57 17.26 11.18
N LYS A 160 -7.69 16.58 11.90
CA LYS A 160 -6.26 16.61 11.59
C LYS A 160 -5.96 16.01 10.21
N SER A 161 -6.55 14.87 9.89
CA SER A 161 -6.38 14.22 8.58
C SER A 161 -6.90 15.10 7.45
N LYS A 162 -8.04 15.77 7.64
CA LYS A 162 -8.58 16.71 6.65
C LYS A 162 -7.59 17.86 6.37
N GLN A 163 -7.00 18.44 7.42
CA GLN A 163 -5.99 19.50 7.28
C GLN A 163 -4.76 19.00 6.50
N ASN A 164 -4.25 17.81 6.85
CA ASN A 164 -3.11 17.22 6.16
C ASN A 164 -3.42 16.94 4.68
N LEU A 165 -4.62 16.40 4.39
CA LEU A 165 -5.03 16.10 3.02
C LEU A 165 -5.20 17.37 2.17
N ILE A 166 -5.75 18.46 2.72
CA ILE A 166 -5.85 19.75 2.03
C ILE A 166 -4.44 20.28 1.70
N ALA A 167 -3.54 20.32 2.68
CA ALA A 167 -2.16 20.75 2.45
C ALA A 167 -1.43 19.86 1.42
N HIS A 168 -1.74 18.55 1.42
CA HIS A 168 -1.19 17.64 0.43
C HIS A 168 -1.73 17.88 -0.98
N ILE A 169 -3.01 18.21 -1.11
CA ILE A 169 -3.62 18.60 -2.39
C ILE A 169 -2.97 19.88 -2.93
N ASP A 170 -2.68 20.86 -2.07
CA ASP A 170 -1.94 22.06 -2.47
C ASP A 170 -0.53 21.69 -2.97
N TRP A 171 0.18 20.84 -2.23
CA TRP A 171 1.48 20.32 -2.65
C TRP A 171 1.42 19.56 -3.98
N LEU A 172 0.39 18.74 -4.21
CA LEU A 172 0.17 18.03 -5.48
C LEU A 172 -0.01 19.00 -6.65
N ASN A 173 -0.79 20.07 -6.46
CA ASN A 173 -0.99 21.10 -7.46
C ASN A 173 0.32 21.85 -7.79
N GLU A 174 1.08 22.24 -6.76
CA GLU A 174 2.38 22.92 -6.92
C GLU A 174 3.41 22.04 -7.65
N ASN A 175 3.34 20.71 -7.51
CA ASN A 175 4.23 19.75 -8.14
C ASN A 175 3.65 19.14 -9.44
N ASN A 176 2.62 19.75 -10.03
CA ASN A 176 2.02 19.35 -11.30
C ASN A 176 1.52 17.90 -11.34
N ALA A 177 0.96 17.41 -10.23
CA ALA A 177 0.28 16.13 -10.22
C ALA A 177 -0.94 16.11 -11.15
N SER A 178 -1.30 14.92 -11.63
CA SER A 178 -2.49 14.78 -12.49
C SER A 178 -3.78 15.04 -11.71
N GLN A 179 -4.78 15.58 -12.40
CA GLN A 179 -6.11 15.79 -11.82
C GLN A 179 -6.76 14.49 -11.33
N VAL A 180 -6.35 13.33 -11.86
CA VAL A 180 -6.83 12.02 -11.39
C VAL A 180 -6.37 11.78 -9.96
N VAL A 181 -5.07 11.97 -9.67
CA VAL A 181 -4.51 11.78 -8.33
C VAL A 181 -5.11 12.79 -7.34
N ILE A 182 -5.20 14.07 -7.73
CA ILE A 182 -5.79 15.11 -6.88
C ILE A 182 -7.22 14.72 -6.47
N LYS A 183 -8.05 14.30 -7.43
CA LYS A 183 -9.43 13.88 -7.16
C LYS A 183 -9.52 12.63 -6.26
N GLU A 184 -8.56 11.71 -6.31
CA GLU A 184 -8.53 10.59 -5.37
C GLU A 184 -8.36 11.08 -3.92
N PHE A 185 -7.49 12.07 -3.66
CA PHE A 185 -7.32 12.65 -2.33
C PHE A 185 -8.54 13.48 -1.88
N GLU A 186 -9.17 14.23 -2.79
CA GLU A 186 -10.43 14.93 -2.53
C GLU A 186 -11.54 13.94 -2.13
N ALA A 187 -11.68 12.85 -2.88
CA ALA A 187 -12.67 11.80 -2.59
C ALA A 187 -12.44 11.12 -1.24
N VAL A 188 -11.18 10.98 -0.79
CA VAL A 188 -10.86 10.49 0.57
C VAL A 188 -11.39 11.45 1.64
N ILE A 189 -11.24 12.78 1.45
CA ILE A 189 -11.78 13.77 2.37
C ILE A 189 -13.30 13.63 2.46
N ASP A 190 -13.98 13.63 1.32
CA ASP A 190 -15.44 13.53 1.25
C ASP A 190 -15.94 12.26 1.92
N TYR A 191 -15.33 11.12 1.64
CA TYR A 191 -15.69 9.84 2.24
C TYR A 191 -15.47 9.84 3.75
N MET A 192 -14.29 10.26 4.22
CA MET A 192 -13.94 10.28 5.63
C MET A 192 -14.88 11.19 6.45
N MET A 193 -15.33 12.28 5.87
CA MET A 193 -16.19 13.27 6.55
C MET A 193 -17.67 12.85 6.60
N THR A 194 -18.06 11.72 6.00
CA THR A 194 -19.43 11.20 6.15
C THR A 194 -19.73 10.77 7.60
N THR A 195 -21.01 10.51 7.88
CA THR A 195 -21.47 10.17 9.23
C THR A 195 -20.85 8.87 9.72
N ALA A 196 -20.31 8.90 10.93
CA ALA A 196 -19.71 7.77 11.63
C ALA A 196 -20.70 7.02 12.52
N ASN A 197 -20.41 5.73 12.81
CA ASN A 197 -21.13 4.96 13.81
C ASN A 197 -20.30 4.85 15.11
N ALA A 198 -20.79 5.37 16.23
CA ALA A 198 -20.07 5.41 17.49
C ALA A 198 -19.70 4.00 18.05
N THR A 199 -20.45 2.96 17.69
CA THR A 199 -20.16 1.58 18.13
C THR A 199 -18.89 1.02 17.49
N ASP A 200 -18.49 1.52 16.33
CA ASP A 200 -17.32 1.02 15.61
C ASP A 200 -16.00 1.44 16.28
N LEU A 201 -15.98 2.57 17.00
CA LEU A 201 -14.80 3.01 17.73
C LEU A 201 -14.47 2.08 18.91
N LYS A 202 -15.50 1.61 19.65
CA LYS A 202 -15.30 0.61 20.72
C LYS A 202 -14.80 -0.72 20.17
N ALA A 203 -15.32 -1.13 19.01
CA ALA A 203 -14.87 -2.34 18.32
C ALA A 203 -13.41 -2.18 17.84
N PHE A 204 -13.01 -1.01 17.37
CA PHE A 204 -11.63 -0.70 17.00
C PHE A 204 -10.66 -0.87 18.19
N VAL A 205 -10.93 -0.23 19.33
CA VAL A 205 -10.09 -0.37 20.53
C VAL A 205 -9.95 -1.83 20.94
N LYS A 206 -11.08 -2.54 21.09
CA LYS A 206 -11.06 -3.97 21.46
C LYS A 206 -10.26 -4.85 20.50
N GLN A 207 -10.39 -4.59 19.19
CA GLN A 207 -9.66 -5.35 18.17
C GLN A 207 -8.16 -5.05 18.19
N THR A 208 -7.79 -3.80 18.45
CA THR A 208 -6.38 -3.37 18.57
C THR A 208 -5.73 -4.02 19.80
N GLU A 209 -6.36 -4.00 20.97
CA GLU A 209 -5.88 -4.67 22.20
C GLU A 209 -5.69 -6.18 21.98
N LYS A 210 -6.62 -6.82 21.26
CA LYS A 210 -6.51 -8.23 20.91
C LYS A 210 -5.31 -8.50 20.00
N LEU A 211 -5.08 -7.65 19.00
CA LEU A 211 -3.93 -7.80 18.09
C LEU A 211 -2.62 -7.59 18.82
N ASP A 212 -2.52 -6.59 19.69
CA ASP A 212 -1.34 -6.32 20.51
C ASP A 212 -1.00 -7.55 21.36
N THR A 213 -2.01 -8.15 22.01
CA THR A 213 -1.82 -9.37 22.79
C THR A 213 -1.29 -10.54 21.95
N ILE A 214 -1.87 -10.77 20.75
CA ILE A 214 -1.48 -11.88 19.86
C ILE A 214 -0.09 -11.66 19.27
N ARG A 215 0.27 -10.41 18.96
CA ARG A 215 1.51 -10.07 18.25
C ARG A 215 2.63 -9.63 19.16
N ASN A 216 2.36 -9.45 20.46
CA ASN A 216 3.27 -8.83 21.43
C ASN A 216 3.74 -7.45 20.94
N GLU A 217 2.78 -6.62 20.51
CA GLU A 217 2.97 -5.26 20.03
C GLU A 217 2.27 -4.28 20.98
N ASP A 218 2.55 -2.97 20.82
CA ASP A 218 1.93 -1.89 21.60
C ASP A 218 1.45 -0.78 20.65
N PHE A 219 0.16 -0.80 20.35
CA PHE A 219 -0.50 0.20 19.52
C PHE A 219 -0.26 1.62 20.01
N ASN A 220 -0.42 1.85 21.29
CA ASN A 220 -0.34 3.20 21.88
C ASN A 220 1.06 3.81 21.77
N SER A 221 2.11 2.99 21.77
CA SER A 221 3.48 3.46 21.56
C SER A 221 3.73 3.90 20.11
N ILE A 222 3.01 3.33 19.15
CA ILE A 222 3.18 3.55 17.71
C ILE A 222 2.22 4.63 17.19
N PHE A 223 0.97 4.63 17.69
CA PHE A 223 -0.11 5.52 17.26
C PHE A 223 -0.53 6.45 18.40
N GLN A 224 0.35 7.33 18.82
CA GLN A 224 0.15 8.26 19.94
C GLN A 224 -1.06 9.17 19.77
N GLU A 225 -1.48 9.42 18.53
CA GLU A 225 -2.68 10.18 18.17
C GLU A 225 -3.99 9.55 18.64
N PHE A 226 -3.97 8.27 19.00
CA PHE A 226 -5.13 7.53 19.50
C PHE A 226 -5.12 7.28 21.01
N VAL A 227 -4.08 7.69 21.74
CA VAL A 227 -3.90 7.40 23.18
C VAL A 227 -5.08 7.88 24.04
N HIS A 228 -5.83 8.90 23.60
CA HIS A 228 -7.01 9.38 24.33
C HIS A 228 -8.22 8.44 24.25
N LEU A 229 -8.23 7.46 23.33
CA LEU A 229 -9.34 6.51 23.18
C LEU A 229 -9.34 5.38 24.19
N SER A 230 -8.18 5.01 24.71
CA SER A 230 -8.04 3.93 25.70
C SER A 230 -8.47 4.35 27.12
N LYS A 231 -8.90 5.61 27.30
CA LYS A 231 -9.32 6.18 28.59
C LYS A 231 -10.84 6.40 28.69
N THR A 232 -11.61 5.99 27.69
CA THR A 232 -13.08 6.05 27.66
C THR A 232 -13.69 4.67 27.59
#